data_039f8aff542a6824ce868cae2bf22880
#
_entry.id   039f8aff542a6824ce868cae2bf22880
#
_cell.length_a   1.000
_cell.length_b   1.000
_cell.length_c   1.000
_cell.angle_alpha   90.00
_cell.angle_beta   90.00
_cell.angle_gamma   90.00
#
_symmetry.space_group_name_H-M   'P 1'
#
loop_
_entity.id
_entity.type
_entity.pdbx_description
1 polymer ?
#
loop_
_entity_poly.entity_id
_entity_poly.type
_entity_poly.pdbx_seq_one_letter_code
_entity_poly.pdbx_strand_id
1 'polypeptide(L)' 'MDKLTPKQKAFADNYIENGGNATAAAVSAGYSKRSAQQMGAENLLKPVILGYIAERQKEYD' A
#
# COMPACT_ATOMS: atom_id res chain seq x y z
N MET A 1 17.26 -5.18 3.43
CA MET A 1 16.72 -3.83 3.52
C MET A 1 15.62 -3.64 2.50
N ASP A 2 14.47 -3.24 2.95
CA ASP A 2 13.32 -3.10 2.09
C ASP A 2 13.43 -1.88 1.22
N LYS A 3 13.24 -2.10 -0.08
CA LYS A 3 13.31 -1.01 -1.02
C LYS A 3 11.96 -0.83 -1.68
N LEU A 4 11.17 0.01 -1.08
CA LEU A 4 9.90 0.36 -1.67
C LEU A 4 10.10 1.49 -2.66
N THR A 5 9.45 1.37 -3.82
CA THR A 5 9.40 2.51 -4.72
C THR A 5 8.54 3.59 -4.07
N PRO A 6 8.71 4.86 -4.48
CA PRO A 6 7.85 5.92 -3.94
C PRO A 6 6.36 5.60 -4.07
N LYS A 7 5.97 4.99 -5.20
CA LYS A 7 4.57 4.64 -5.42
C LYS A 7 4.12 3.54 -4.47
N GLN A 8 4.97 2.55 -4.23
CA GLN A 8 4.64 1.47 -3.29
C GLN A 8 4.52 2.01 -1.87
N LYS A 9 5.41 2.92 -1.49
CA LYS A 9 5.36 3.52 -0.17
C LYS A 9 4.08 4.32 0.00
N ALA A 10 3.73 5.12 -1.02
CA ALA A 10 2.50 5.89 -0.98
C ALA A 10 1.28 4.98 -0.86
N PHE A 11 1.29 3.87 -1.60
CA PHE A 11 0.21 2.90 -1.50
C PHE A 11 0.07 2.38 -0.06
N ALA A 12 1.18 1.97 0.53
CA ALA A 12 1.16 1.39 1.87
C ALA A 12 0.68 2.41 2.91
N ASP A 13 1.19 3.64 2.82
CA ASP A 13 0.78 4.69 3.75
C ASP A 13 -0.71 4.98 3.62
N ASN A 14 -1.21 5.08 2.39
CA ASN A 14 -2.62 5.35 2.16
C ASN A 14 -3.49 4.19 2.63
N TYR A 15 -3.01 2.96 2.43
CA TYR A 15 -3.74 1.77 2.87
C TYR A 15 -3.96 1.78 4.38
N ILE A 16 -2.92 2.16 5.12
CA ILE A 16 -3.02 2.24 6.58
C ILE A 16 -4.00 3.34 6.97
N GLU A 17 -3.89 4.50 6.33
CA GLU A 17 -4.68 5.66 6.72
C GLU A 17 -6.17 5.52 6.40
N ASN A 18 -6.49 4.81 5.32
CA ASN A 18 -7.89 4.69 4.92
C ASN A 18 -8.58 3.44 5.46
N GLY A 19 -7.92 2.73 6.37
CA GLY A 19 -8.56 1.61 7.03
C GLY A 19 -8.57 0.31 6.24
N GLY A 20 -7.66 0.18 5.26
CA GLY A 20 -7.50 -1.08 4.54
C GLY A 20 -8.19 -1.14 3.19
N ASN A 21 -8.55 -0.01 2.62
CA ASN A 21 -9.14 0.02 1.29
C ASN A 21 -8.03 0.04 0.23
N ALA A 22 -7.68 -1.13 -0.28
CA ALA A 22 -6.55 -1.26 -1.20
C ALA A 22 -6.78 -0.53 -2.52
N THR A 23 -7.99 -0.57 -3.05
CA THR A 23 -8.28 0.10 -4.32
C THR A 23 -8.13 1.60 -4.20
N ALA A 24 -8.69 2.20 -3.15
CA ALA A 24 -8.56 3.64 -2.93
C ALA A 24 -7.12 4.01 -2.67
N ALA A 25 -6.39 3.17 -1.93
CA ALA A 25 -4.98 3.42 -1.65
C ALA A 25 -4.15 3.43 -2.94
N ALA A 26 -4.45 2.52 -3.86
CA ALA A 26 -3.74 2.47 -5.13
C ALA A 26 -4.02 3.71 -5.97
N VAL A 27 -5.28 4.15 -6.03
CA VAL A 27 -5.62 5.36 -6.78
C VAL A 27 -4.88 6.57 -6.20
N SER A 28 -4.89 6.69 -4.88
CA SER A 28 -4.21 7.80 -4.21
C SER A 28 -2.71 7.76 -4.42
N ALA A 29 -2.15 6.57 -4.60
CA ALA A 29 -0.71 6.41 -4.81
C ALA A 29 -0.28 6.73 -6.24
N GLY A 30 -1.24 6.90 -7.16
CA GLY A 30 -0.91 7.25 -8.54
C GLY A 30 -1.17 6.15 -9.56
N TYR A 31 -1.72 5.01 -9.14
CA TYR A 31 -2.13 3.99 -10.11
C TYR A 31 -3.43 4.43 -10.78
N SER A 32 -3.63 4.02 -12.03
CA SER A 32 -4.83 4.39 -12.74
C SER A 32 -6.04 3.70 -12.10
N LYS A 33 -7.19 4.35 -12.20
CA LYS A 33 -8.42 3.77 -11.66
C LYS A 33 -8.72 2.42 -12.29
N ARG A 34 -8.36 2.26 -13.56
CA ARG A 34 -8.63 1.02 -14.28
C ARG A 34 -7.88 -0.16 -13.68
N SER A 35 -6.65 0.05 -13.22
CA SER A 35 -5.82 -1.02 -12.69
C SER A 35 -5.71 -1.00 -11.18
N ALA A 36 -6.33 -0.04 -10.50
CA ALA A 36 -6.11 0.14 -9.06
C ALA A 36 -6.50 -1.08 -8.24
N GLN A 37 -7.61 -1.73 -8.59
CA GLN A 37 -8.04 -2.91 -7.84
C GLN A 37 -7.03 -4.02 -7.97
N GLN A 38 -6.56 -4.29 -9.18
CA GLN A 38 -5.58 -5.32 -9.41
C GLN A 38 -4.24 -4.99 -8.78
N MET A 39 -3.78 -3.75 -8.96
CA MET A 39 -2.50 -3.34 -8.41
C MET A 39 -2.50 -3.33 -6.89
N GLY A 40 -3.63 -2.92 -6.30
CA GLY A 40 -3.76 -2.97 -4.85
C GLY A 40 -3.64 -4.39 -4.33
N ALA A 41 -4.34 -5.32 -4.96
CA ALA A 41 -4.27 -6.72 -4.56
C ALA A 41 -2.87 -7.28 -4.72
N GLU A 42 -2.20 -6.96 -5.84
CA GLU A 42 -0.85 -7.44 -6.08
C GLU A 42 0.13 -6.89 -5.06
N ASN A 43 0.00 -5.61 -4.72
CA ASN A 43 0.89 -5.00 -3.75
C ASN A 43 0.76 -5.65 -2.38
N LEU A 44 -0.43 -6.08 -2.02
CA LEU A 44 -0.63 -6.73 -0.73
C LEU A 44 -0.05 -8.15 -0.67
N LEU A 45 0.38 -8.69 -1.80
CA LEU A 45 1.06 -9.98 -1.84
C LEU A 45 2.57 -9.86 -1.75
N LYS A 46 3.10 -8.64 -1.81
CA LYS A 46 4.55 -8.43 -1.81
C LYS A 46 5.07 -8.32 -0.37
N PRO A 47 6.02 -9.20 0.01
CA PRO A 47 6.51 -9.19 1.39
C PRO A 47 7.07 -7.84 1.84
N VAL A 48 7.75 -7.11 0.95
CA VAL A 48 8.32 -5.82 1.34
C VAL A 48 7.23 -4.83 1.71
N ILE A 49 6.10 -4.86 1.00
CA ILE A 49 4.99 -3.96 1.29
C ILE A 49 4.28 -4.40 2.56
N LEU A 50 4.04 -5.70 2.71
CA LEU A 50 3.40 -6.22 3.92
C LEU A 50 4.24 -5.92 5.15
N GLY A 51 5.57 -6.07 5.04
CA GLY A 51 6.46 -5.76 6.15
C GLY A 51 6.39 -4.29 6.56
N TYR A 52 6.37 -3.42 5.56
CA TYR A 52 6.27 -1.99 5.82
C TYR A 52 4.95 -1.64 6.52
N ILE A 53 3.85 -2.21 6.03
CA ILE A 53 2.54 -1.96 6.62
C ILE A 53 2.52 -2.44 8.07
N ALA A 54 3.04 -3.64 8.33
CA ALA A 54 3.06 -4.19 9.68
C ALA A 54 3.85 -3.31 10.64
N GLU A 55 5.00 -2.80 10.19
CA GLU A 55 5.80 -1.91 11.02
C GLU A 55 5.08 -0.62 11.33
N ARG A 56 4.43 -0.04 10.32
CA ARG A 56 3.72 1.20 10.50
C ARG A 56 2.50 1.03 11.40
N GLN A 57 1.81 -0.09 11.28
CA GLN A 57 0.63 -0.33 12.11
C GLN A 57 0.99 -0.50 13.58
N LYS A 58 2.16 -1.02 13.86
CA LYS A 58 2.64 -1.10 15.24
C LYS A 58 2.73 0.27 15.86
N GLU A 59 3.12 1.26 15.08
CA GLU A 59 3.28 2.62 15.58
C GLU A 59 1.96 3.28 15.94
N TYR A 60 0.87 2.82 15.34
CA TYR A 60 -0.44 3.37 15.62
C TYR A 60 -1.10 2.78 16.86
N ASP A 61 -0.62 1.62 17.26
CA ASP A 61 -1.12 0.97 18.48
C ASP A 61 -0.40 1.51 19.70
#